data_dbf5b02a9fb8166ce5bf4877adf3e8a2
#
_entry.id   dbf5b02a9fb8166ce5bf4877adf3e8a2
#
_cell.length_a   1.000
_cell.length_b   1.000
_cell.length_c   1.000
_cell.angle_alpha   90.00
_cell.angle_beta   90.00
_cell.angle_gamma   90.00
#
_symmetry.space_group_name_H-M   'P 1'
#
loop_
_entity.id
_entity.type
_entity.pdbx_description
1 polymer ?
#
loop_
_entity_poly.entity_id
_entity_poly.type
_entity_poly.pdbx_seq_one_letter_code
_entity_poly.pdbx_strand_id
1 'polypeptide(L)'
;MQRLTTSVALLSRPSSSPQTTPQPTYPGKAELLQALPPELMRFNPVKAWGSLGLSLGLSLLAYGVGTQIPLQLWATPLWLLYGAITGTVVMGLWVLAHECGHNAFHPNRRLESWIGFLLHS
;
A
#
# COMPACT_ATOMS: atom_id res chain seq x y z
N MET A 1 57.95 -54.97 -16.30
CA MET A 1 56.54 -54.51 -15.98
C MET A 1 56.62 -53.50 -14.85
N GLN A 2 56.73 -52.20 -15.17
CA GLN A 2 56.78 -51.13 -14.21
C GLN A 2 55.37 -50.50 -14.07
N ARG A 3 54.84 -50.58 -12.89
CA ARG A 3 53.57 -49.90 -12.58
C ARG A 3 53.90 -48.45 -12.27
N LEU A 4 53.39 -47.52 -13.09
CA LEU A 4 53.41 -46.10 -12.83
C LEU A 4 52.28 -45.78 -11.86
N THR A 5 52.60 -45.50 -10.61
CA THR A 5 51.70 -44.93 -9.60
C THR A 5 51.64 -43.43 -9.79
N THR A 6 50.61 -42.95 -10.45
CA THR A 6 50.35 -41.51 -10.57
C THR A 6 49.77 -41.02 -9.24
N SER A 7 50.59 -40.30 -8.50
CA SER A 7 50.17 -39.59 -7.29
C SER A 7 49.35 -38.36 -7.69
N VAL A 8 48.05 -38.42 -7.51
CA VAL A 8 47.17 -37.24 -7.68
C VAL A 8 47.34 -36.38 -6.44
N ALA A 9 48.10 -35.32 -6.55
CA ALA A 9 48.18 -34.31 -5.52
C ALA A 9 46.80 -33.60 -5.44
N LEU A 10 46.05 -33.89 -4.37
CA LEU A 10 44.85 -33.12 -4.00
C LEU A 10 45.26 -31.69 -3.69
N LEU A 11 45.02 -30.80 -4.64
CA LEU A 11 45.13 -29.36 -4.44
C LEU A 11 44.11 -28.96 -3.36
N SER A 12 44.60 -28.75 -2.15
CA SER A 12 43.84 -28.15 -1.05
C SER A 12 43.41 -26.75 -1.46
N ARG A 13 42.15 -26.63 -1.88
CA ARG A 13 41.52 -25.32 -2.08
C ARG A 13 41.50 -24.58 -0.73
N PRO A 14 42.08 -23.38 -0.59
CA PRO A 14 41.87 -22.60 0.62
C PRO A 14 40.38 -22.29 0.71
N SER A 15 39.75 -22.76 1.78
CA SER A 15 38.38 -22.39 2.11
C SER A 15 38.39 -20.90 2.49
N SER A 16 38.15 -20.05 1.50
CA SER A 16 37.80 -18.66 1.77
C SER A 16 36.45 -18.66 2.47
N SER A 17 36.49 -18.58 3.79
CA SER A 17 35.29 -18.30 4.59
C SER A 17 34.64 -17.05 4.01
N PRO A 18 33.31 -17.08 3.73
CA PRO A 18 32.62 -15.87 3.30
C PRO A 18 32.87 -14.80 4.36
N GLN A 19 33.53 -13.71 4.01
CA GLN A 19 33.60 -12.54 4.87
C GLN A 19 32.18 -12.07 5.10
N THR A 20 31.65 -12.38 6.26
CA THR A 20 30.34 -11.89 6.70
C THR A 20 30.49 -10.38 6.88
N THR A 21 30.22 -9.63 5.83
CA THR A 21 30.09 -8.18 5.94
C THR A 21 29.09 -7.92 7.08
N PRO A 22 29.44 -7.09 8.09
CA PRO A 22 28.52 -6.79 9.18
C PRO A 22 27.23 -6.25 8.56
N GLN A 23 26.15 -7.01 8.66
CA GLN A 23 24.82 -6.55 8.23
C GLN A 23 24.44 -5.39 9.14
N PRO A 24 24.02 -4.25 8.60
CA PRO A 24 23.52 -3.17 9.42
C PRO A 24 22.41 -3.71 10.31
N THR A 25 22.62 -3.61 11.62
CA THR A 25 21.63 -4.03 12.62
C THR A 25 20.49 -3.01 12.58
N TYR A 26 19.45 -3.32 11.84
CA TYR A 26 18.24 -2.49 11.84
C TYR A 26 17.52 -2.67 13.19
N PRO A 27 17.01 -1.58 13.79
CA PRO A 27 16.24 -1.67 15.02
C PRO A 27 15.05 -2.60 14.85
N GLY A 28 14.79 -3.44 15.83
CA GLY A 28 13.67 -4.36 15.81
C GLY A 28 12.33 -3.62 15.78
N LYS A 29 11.29 -4.27 15.23
CA LYS A 29 9.93 -3.70 15.15
C LYS A 29 9.45 -3.14 16.50
N ALA A 30 9.76 -3.83 17.62
CA ALA A 30 9.40 -3.41 18.97
C ALA A 30 10.10 -2.11 19.37
N GLU A 31 11.37 -1.95 19.02
CA GLU A 31 12.17 -0.77 19.32
C GLU A 31 11.70 0.44 18.48
N LEU A 32 11.39 0.21 17.21
CA LEU A 32 10.78 1.24 16.35
C LEU A 32 9.41 1.69 16.87
N LEU A 33 8.58 0.77 17.35
CA LEU A 33 7.28 1.10 17.92
C LEU A 33 7.40 1.90 19.23
N GLN A 34 8.43 1.64 20.04
CA GLN A 34 8.69 2.40 21.27
C GLN A 34 9.22 3.82 20.99
N ALA A 35 9.93 4.02 19.86
CA ALA A 35 10.45 5.32 19.46
C ALA A 35 9.35 6.24 18.86
N LEU A 36 8.19 5.69 18.49
CA LEU A 36 7.10 6.47 17.92
C LEU A 36 6.27 7.15 19.04
N PRO A 37 5.93 8.44 18.89
CA PRO A 37 5.01 9.10 19.79
C PRO A 37 3.69 8.35 19.91
N PRO A 38 3.15 8.13 21.12
CA PRO A 38 1.92 7.36 21.32
C PRO A 38 0.70 7.98 20.64
N GLU A 39 0.76 9.28 20.35
CA GLU A 39 -0.31 9.99 19.64
C GLU A 39 -0.47 9.51 18.18
N LEU A 40 0.61 9.08 17.52
CA LEU A 40 0.58 8.55 16.16
C LEU A 40 -0.08 7.16 16.09
N MET A 41 -0.12 6.46 17.21
CA MET A 41 -0.76 5.14 17.32
C MET A 41 -2.23 5.21 17.73
N ARG A 42 -2.74 6.40 18.06
CA ARG A 42 -4.14 6.56 18.45
C ARG A 42 -5.04 6.56 17.22
N PHE A 43 -5.90 5.55 17.15
CA PHE A 43 -7.01 5.56 16.21
C PHE A 43 -7.95 6.74 16.51
N ASN A 44 -8.16 7.58 15.49
CA ASN A 44 -9.10 8.70 15.59
C ASN A 44 -10.36 8.40 14.76
N PRO A 45 -11.44 7.93 15.39
CA PRO A 45 -12.66 7.55 14.69
C PRO A 45 -13.29 8.72 13.92
N VAL A 46 -13.21 9.92 14.46
CA VAL A 46 -13.80 11.11 13.82
C VAL A 46 -13.12 11.40 12.47
N LYS A 47 -11.79 11.31 12.44
CA LYS A 47 -11.05 11.50 11.18
C LYS A 47 -11.37 10.40 10.18
N ALA A 48 -11.36 9.12 10.60
CA ALA A 48 -11.62 7.99 9.71
C ALA A 48 -13.02 8.05 9.09
N TRP A 49 -14.06 8.20 9.92
CA TRP A 49 -15.43 8.30 9.45
C TRP A 49 -15.71 9.60 8.69
N GLY A 50 -15.07 10.71 9.09
CA GLY A 50 -15.14 11.98 8.38
C GLY A 50 -14.57 11.89 6.99
N SER A 51 -13.40 11.25 6.82
CA SER A 51 -12.78 11.02 5.50
C SER A 51 -13.65 10.14 4.61
N LEU A 52 -14.22 9.06 5.16
CA LEU A 52 -15.14 8.18 4.44
C LEU A 52 -16.39 8.93 3.99
N GLY A 53 -17.04 9.65 4.91
CA GLY A 53 -18.26 10.43 4.61
C GLY A 53 -18.00 11.52 3.56
N LEU A 54 -16.88 12.22 3.67
CA LEU A 54 -16.47 13.23 2.70
C LEU A 54 -16.22 12.63 1.32
N SER A 55 -15.46 11.54 1.23
CA SER A 55 -15.16 10.89 -0.04
C SER A 55 -16.41 10.31 -0.71
N LEU A 56 -17.29 9.68 0.05
CA LEU A 56 -18.59 9.20 -0.46
C LEU A 56 -19.49 10.37 -0.91
N GLY A 57 -19.59 11.43 -0.10
CA GLY A 57 -20.38 12.61 -0.45
C GLY A 57 -19.90 13.29 -1.71
N LEU A 58 -18.59 13.49 -1.85
CA LEU A 58 -17.99 14.05 -3.07
C LEU A 58 -18.19 13.14 -4.29
N SER A 59 -18.12 11.81 -4.12
CA SER A 59 -18.35 10.86 -5.22
C SER A 59 -19.81 10.90 -5.69
N LEU A 60 -20.77 10.96 -4.77
CA LEU A 60 -22.19 11.09 -5.10
C LEU A 60 -22.48 12.45 -5.76
N LEU A 61 -21.87 13.51 -5.27
CA LEU A 61 -21.99 14.85 -5.89
C LEU A 61 -21.41 14.82 -7.32
N ALA A 62 -20.22 14.26 -7.49
CA ALA A 62 -19.61 14.12 -8.81
C ALA A 62 -20.51 13.31 -9.75
N TYR A 63 -21.09 12.21 -9.31
CA TYR A 63 -22.05 11.44 -10.09
C TYR A 63 -23.26 12.31 -10.50
N GLY A 64 -23.86 13.03 -9.56
CA GLY A 64 -24.97 13.93 -9.84
C GLY A 64 -24.63 15.03 -10.86
N VAL A 65 -23.43 15.62 -10.78
CA VAL A 65 -22.95 16.59 -11.77
C VAL A 65 -22.77 15.92 -13.14
N GLY A 66 -22.20 14.72 -13.19
CA GLY A 66 -22.00 13.98 -14.44
C GLY A 66 -23.31 13.73 -15.21
N THR A 67 -24.42 13.50 -14.52
CA THR A 67 -25.73 13.31 -15.16
C THR A 67 -26.28 14.56 -15.84
N GLN A 68 -25.75 15.75 -15.54
CA GLN A 68 -26.16 17.02 -16.14
C GLN A 68 -25.33 17.40 -17.37
N ILE A 69 -24.21 16.72 -17.62
CA ILE A 69 -23.33 17.04 -18.75
C ILE A 69 -23.93 16.40 -20.03
N PRO A 70 -24.21 17.18 -21.08
CA PRO A 70 -24.78 16.65 -22.30
C PRO A 70 -23.79 15.75 -23.05
N LEU A 71 -24.31 14.64 -23.62
CA LEU A 71 -23.53 13.67 -24.41
C LEU A 71 -23.39 14.14 -25.86
N GLN A 72 -22.72 15.27 -26.06
CA GLN A 72 -22.53 15.89 -27.39
C GLN A 72 -21.04 16.17 -27.61
N LEU A 73 -20.59 16.12 -28.88
CA LEU A 73 -19.18 16.29 -29.23
C LEU A 73 -18.57 17.62 -28.74
N TRP A 74 -19.36 18.71 -28.78
CA TRP A 74 -18.88 20.00 -28.27
C TRP A 74 -18.65 20.02 -26.77
N ALA A 75 -19.25 19.10 -26.00
CA ALA A 75 -19.07 18.97 -24.57
C ALA A 75 -17.82 18.14 -24.20
N THR A 76 -17.04 17.63 -25.15
CA THR A 76 -15.84 16.82 -24.91
C THR A 76 -14.85 17.49 -23.95
N PRO A 77 -14.51 18.79 -24.05
CA PRO A 77 -13.61 19.42 -23.10
C PRO A 77 -14.17 19.40 -21.67
N LEU A 78 -15.50 19.56 -21.53
CA LEU A 78 -16.17 19.51 -20.23
C LEU A 78 -16.13 18.10 -19.64
N TRP A 79 -16.29 17.07 -20.47
CA TRP A 79 -16.15 15.67 -20.05
C TRP A 79 -14.72 15.33 -19.62
N LEU A 80 -13.69 15.85 -20.29
CA LEU A 80 -12.30 15.64 -19.91
C LEU A 80 -12.01 16.30 -18.55
N LEU A 81 -12.45 17.54 -18.35
CA LEU A 81 -12.30 18.23 -17.08
C LEU A 81 -13.03 17.50 -15.94
N TYR A 82 -14.30 17.14 -16.20
CA TYR A 82 -15.11 16.37 -15.27
C TYR A 82 -14.42 15.03 -14.91
N GLY A 83 -13.91 14.30 -15.89
CA GLY A 83 -13.21 13.04 -15.69
C GLY A 83 -11.96 13.20 -14.84
N ALA A 84 -11.16 14.25 -15.04
CA ALA A 84 -9.99 14.53 -14.22
C ALA A 84 -10.35 14.80 -12.75
N ILE A 85 -11.38 15.64 -12.53
CA ILE A 85 -11.86 15.97 -11.17
C ILE A 85 -12.43 14.73 -10.49
N THR A 86 -13.33 14.03 -11.17
CA THR A 86 -14.00 12.83 -10.63
C THR A 86 -13.00 11.72 -10.36
N GLY A 87 -12.03 11.51 -11.25
CA GLY A 87 -10.96 10.54 -11.06
C GLY A 87 -10.15 10.82 -9.78
N THR A 88 -9.85 12.10 -9.50
CA THR A 88 -9.18 12.50 -8.26
C THR A 88 -10.04 12.20 -7.02
N VAL A 89 -11.34 12.48 -7.08
CA VAL A 89 -12.27 12.22 -5.97
C VAL A 89 -12.39 10.70 -5.71
N VAL A 90 -12.56 9.90 -6.75
CA VAL A 90 -12.68 8.44 -6.64
C VAL A 90 -11.38 7.80 -6.15
N MET A 91 -10.21 8.39 -6.49
CA MET A 91 -8.93 7.95 -5.93
C MET A 91 -8.92 8.03 -4.39
N GLY A 92 -9.60 9.01 -3.80
CA GLY A 92 -9.76 9.11 -2.34
C GLY A 92 -10.47 7.90 -1.74
N LEU A 93 -11.51 7.37 -2.38
CA LEU A 93 -12.19 6.13 -1.96
C LEU A 93 -11.27 4.92 -2.10
N TRP A 94 -10.51 4.84 -3.17
CA TRP A 94 -9.55 3.77 -3.38
C TRP A 94 -8.46 3.75 -2.29
N VAL A 95 -7.92 4.91 -1.91
CA VAL A 95 -6.94 5.03 -0.81
C VAL A 95 -7.55 4.53 0.50
N LEU A 96 -8.79 4.91 0.82
CA LEU A 96 -9.48 4.42 2.01
C LEU A 96 -9.69 2.90 2.00
N ALA A 97 -10.07 2.34 0.85
CA ALA A 97 -10.18 0.89 0.68
C ALA A 97 -8.83 0.19 0.89
N HIS A 98 -7.75 0.79 0.40
CA HIS A 98 -6.39 0.30 0.60
C HIS A 98 -5.97 0.32 2.07
N GLU A 99 -6.27 1.40 2.81
CA GLU A 99 -6.01 1.49 4.25
C GLU A 99 -6.78 0.42 5.05
N CYS A 100 -8.02 0.12 4.65
CA CYS A 100 -8.78 -1.00 5.21
C CYS A 100 -8.06 -2.35 5.01
N GLY A 101 -7.38 -2.54 3.90
CA GLY A 101 -6.55 -3.73 3.65
C GLY A 101 -5.38 -3.89 4.62
N HIS A 102 -4.87 -2.79 5.17
CA HIS A 102 -3.77 -2.76 6.14
C HIS A 102 -4.22 -2.80 7.61
N ASN A 103 -5.51 -2.92 7.87
CA ASN A 103 -6.11 -2.84 9.21
C ASN A 103 -5.80 -1.50 9.94
N ALA A 104 -5.77 -0.43 9.18
CA ALA A 104 -5.44 0.91 9.67
C ALA A 104 -6.68 1.81 9.88
N PHE A 105 -7.84 1.40 9.33
CA PHE A 105 -9.03 2.21 9.30
C PHE A 105 -9.90 2.08 10.56
N HIS A 106 -10.03 0.86 11.14
CA HIS A 106 -10.91 0.64 12.30
C HIS A 106 -10.43 -0.51 13.19
N PRO A 107 -10.56 -0.42 14.54
CA PRO A 107 -10.13 -1.48 15.46
C PRO A 107 -10.93 -2.78 15.31
N ASN A 108 -12.17 -2.72 14.80
CA ASN A 108 -12.98 -3.91 14.51
C ASN A 108 -12.70 -4.42 13.10
N ARG A 109 -11.94 -5.52 13.01
CA ARG A 109 -11.53 -6.16 11.74
C ARG A 109 -12.68 -6.55 10.82
N ARG A 110 -13.81 -6.98 11.38
CA ARG A 110 -14.96 -7.39 10.55
C ARG A 110 -15.57 -6.19 9.84
N LEU A 111 -15.75 -5.09 10.57
CA LEU A 111 -16.28 -3.85 10.01
C LEU A 111 -15.34 -3.28 8.93
N GLU A 112 -14.04 -3.28 9.23
CA GLU A 112 -13.01 -2.83 8.32
C GLU A 112 -12.98 -3.65 7.02
N SER A 113 -13.03 -4.97 7.12
CA SER A 113 -13.09 -5.86 5.95
C SER A 113 -14.34 -5.61 5.11
N TRP A 114 -15.49 -5.39 5.73
CA TRP A 114 -16.74 -5.06 5.02
C TRP A 114 -16.65 -3.72 4.30
N ILE A 115 -16.12 -2.70 4.96
CA ILE A 115 -15.94 -1.37 4.34
C ILE A 115 -14.95 -1.47 3.18
N GLY A 116 -13.81 -2.11 3.40
CA GLY A 116 -12.81 -2.31 2.35
C GLY A 116 -13.36 -3.08 1.14
N PHE A 117 -14.15 -4.12 1.39
CA PHE A 117 -14.82 -4.89 0.32
C PHE A 117 -15.80 -4.02 -0.47
N LEU A 118 -16.67 -3.27 0.23
CA LEU A 118 -17.65 -2.37 -0.40
C LEU A 118 -17.01 -1.26 -1.24
N LEU A 119 -15.88 -0.72 -0.76
CA LEU A 119 -15.17 0.36 -1.47
C LEU A 119 -14.33 -0.14 -2.65
N HIS A 120 -14.00 -1.44 -2.67
CA HIS A 120 -13.16 -2.03 -3.71
C HIS A 120 -13.96 -2.81 -4.78
N SER A 121 -15.25 -3.10 -4.54
CA SER A 121 -16.14 -3.75 -5.52
C SER A 121 -16.82 -2.77 -6.43
#